data_1316e5d80f22fc554a9872833f0c7191
#
_entry.id   1316e5d80f22fc554a9872833f0c7191
#
_cell.length_a   1.000
_cell.length_b   1.000
_cell.length_c   1.000
_cell.angle_alpha   90.00
_cell.angle_beta   90.00
_cell.angle_gamma   90.00
#
_symmetry.space_group_name_H-M   'P 1'
#
loop_
_entity.id
_entity.type
_entity.pdbx_description
1 polymer ?
#
loop_
_entity_poly.entity_id
_entity_poly.type
_entity_poly.pdbx_seq_one_letter_code
_entity_poly.pdbx_strand_id
1 'polypeptide(L)'
;MVFNLLSLFAMNKKHLLLFVFSYISFACNTHAESYAHDTLVNVLRNEVQFYFDKLKNKETPAYFISLRVVDNKRLFLSSDFGLSSMDENHTRILTPQVRVGSPVLDNFAYLAQNRPSSTFTYERPSTSLPLDCDAIPVIKEVVWNGILERYETAVKTYQQMKASQKTNVTELDSVPTFAPAAVETYYERPYSEAETDIDKERFQKYINDASRLFKDYELTSGKVFLDYSLQRTTIVNTEGTVIAQNRKADRSGLVAQHLESSDEVRFETSDLPVDTARRVMI
;
A
#
# COMPACT_ATOMS: atom_id res chain seq x y z
N MET A 1 35.97 7.23 23.49
CA MET A 1 36.27 8.55 24.08
C MET A 1 35.19 8.83 25.12
N VAL A 2 35.52 8.54 26.39
CA VAL A 2 34.55 8.59 27.49
C VAL A 2 34.46 10.05 27.94
N PHE A 3 33.37 10.73 27.68
CA PHE A 3 33.09 12.05 28.22
C PHE A 3 32.71 11.91 29.70
N ASN A 4 33.47 12.54 30.55
CA ASN A 4 33.39 12.48 32.00
C ASN A 4 32.09 13.17 32.47
N LEU A 5 31.18 12.43 33.07
CA LEU A 5 29.88 12.89 33.57
C LEU A 5 29.98 13.97 34.69
N LEU A 6 31.15 14.20 35.22
CA LEU A 6 31.40 15.15 36.35
C LEU A 6 31.50 16.63 35.94
N SER A 7 31.62 16.93 34.65
CA SER A 7 31.66 18.32 34.16
C SER A 7 30.28 18.97 33.96
N LEU A 8 29.20 18.20 34.01
CA LEU A 8 27.83 18.68 33.83
C LEU A 8 27.22 19.36 35.06
N PHE A 9 27.78 19.14 36.24
CA PHE A 9 27.29 19.75 37.49
C PHE A 9 27.75 21.20 37.77
N ALA A 10 28.64 21.74 36.96
CA ALA A 10 29.15 23.10 37.11
C ALA A 10 28.56 24.12 36.13
N MET A 11 27.63 23.69 35.27
CA MET A 11 27.02 24.59 34.27
C MET A 11 25.81 25.33 34.87
N ASN A 12 25.85 26.67 34.77
CA ASN A 12 24.76 27.55 35.17
C ASN A 12 23.47 27.18 34.39
N LYS A 13 22.32 27.13 35.09
CA LYS A 13 21.01 26.68 34.52
C LYS A 13 20.66 27.29 33.14
N LYS A 14 21.14 28.52 32.86
CA LYS A 14 20.94 29.18 31.56
C LYS A 14 21.73 28.53 30.41
N HIS A 15 22.90 27.98 30.68
CA HIS A 15 23.71 27.30 29.68
C HIS A 15 23.23 25.85 29.43
N LEU A 16 22.66 25.20 30.45
CA LEU A 16 22.05 23.89 30.32
C LEU A 16 20.79 23.94 29.41
N LEU A 17 19.97 25.00 29.56
CA LEU A 17 18.79 25.20 28.69
C LEU A 17 19.19 25.48 27.23
N LEU A 18 20.25 26.22 26.98
CA LEU A 18 20.79 26.47 25.64
C LEU A 18 21.34 25.18 24.98
N PHE A 19 21.99 24.33 25.78
CA PHE A 19 22.53 23.06 25.29
C PHE A 19 21.43 22.05 24.97
N VAL A 20 20.38 21.98 25.80
CA VAL A 20 19.21 21.12 25.55
C VAL A 20 18.41 21.61 24.32
N PHE A 21 18.27 22.93 24.16
CA PHE A 21 17.61 23.49 22.96
C PHE A 21 18.44 23.27 21.69
N SER A 22 19.78 23.35 21.76
CA SER A 22 20.65 23.03 20.62
C SER A 22 20.63 21.56 20.26
N TYR A 23 20.52 20.65 21.25
CA TYR A 23 20.42 19.21 21.01
C TYR A 23 19.06 18.79 20.43
N ILE A 24 17.95 19.43 20.86
CA ILE A 24 16.63 19.21 20.33
C ILE A 24 16.52 19.74 18.89
N SER A 25 17.18 20.84 18.56
CA SER A 25 17.22 21.36 17.19
C SER A 25 18.08 20.50 16.23
N PHE A 26 19.03 19.72 16.76
CA PHE A 26 19.88 18.83 15.94
C PHE A 26 19.24 17.45 15.70
N ALA A 27 18.25 17.05 16.52
CA ALA A 27 17.58 15.76 16.39
C ALA A 27 16.41 15.78 15.39
N CYS A 28 16.07 16.93 14.79
CA CYS A 28 14.93 17.06 13.88
C CYS A 28 15.33 17.37 12.42
N ASN A 29 16.59 17.15 12.02
CA ASN A 29 16.96 17.08 10.61
C ASN A 29 16.85 15.65 10.10
N THR A 30 15.66 15.07 10.13
CA THR A 30 15.31 14.05 9.15
C THR A 30 15.29 14.78 7.80
N HIS A 31 16.28 14.52 6.96
CA HIS A 31 16.20 14.88 5.55
C HIS A 31 14.94 14.19 5.02
N ALA A 32 13.83 14.92 4.96
CA ALA A 32 12.66 14.44 4.22
C ALA A 32 13.12 14.29 2.77
N GLU A 33 13.26 13.07 2.31
CA GLU A 33 13.53 12.81 0.89
C GLU A 33 12.48 13.54 0.07
N SER A 34 12.93 14.27 -0.96
CA SER A 34 12.02 15.04 -1.81
C SER A 34 11.59 14.20 -3.00
N TYR A 35 10.28 14.16 -3.27
CA TYR A 35 9.72 13.52 -4.46
C TYR A 35 10.00 14.29 -5.77
N ALA A 36 10.76 15.39 -5.74
CA ALA A 36 11.03 16.24 -6.91
C ALA A 36 11.59 15.46 -8.12
N HIS A 37 12.33 14.39 -7.87
CA HIS A 37 12.92 13.54 -8.91
C HIS A 37 12.13 12.24 -9.19
N ASP A 38 10.99 12.02 -8.53
CA ASP A 38 10.14 10.86 -8.78
C ASP A 38 9.18 11.16 -9.95
N THR A 39 9.49 10.61 -11.11
CA THR A 39 8.73 10.81 -12.36
C THR A 39 7.27 10.41 -12.18
N LEU A 40 6.99 9.25 -11.57
CA LEU A 40 5.63 8.76 -11.40
C LEU A 40 4.82 9.68 -10.48
N VAL A 41 5.37 10.06 -9.33
CA VAL A 41 4.69 10.97 -8.38
C VAL A 41 4.37 12.30 -9.06
N ASN A 42 5.33 12.87 -9.81
CA ASN A 42 5.14 14.14 -10.48
C ASN A 42 4.10 14.07 -11.60
N VAL A 43 4.10 13.00 -12.39
CA VAL A 43 3.07 12.78 -13.42
C VAL A 43 1.68 12.68 -12.76
N LEU A 44 1.52 11.85 -11.73
CA LEU A 44 0.24 11.67 -11.05
C LEU A 44 -0.28 12.98 -10.44
N ARG A 45 0.59 13.78 -9.80
CA ARG A 45 0.21 15.09 -9.23
C ARG A 45 -0.27 16.06 -10.31
N ASN A 46 0.45 16.14 -11.41
CA ASN A 46 0.09 17.04 -12.50
C ASN A 46 -1.22 16.61 -13.16
N GLU A 47 -1.43 15.33 -13.40
CA GLU A 47 -2.66 14.83 -14.01
C GLU A 47 -3.87 14.98 -13.09
N VAL A 48 -3.74 14.69 -11.79
CA VAL A 48 -4.87 14.84 -10.85
C VAL A 48 -5.35 16.31 -10.80
N GLN A 49 -4.41 17.27 -10.76
CA GLN A 49 -4.75 18.69 -10.74
C GLN A 49 -5.34 19.15 -12.09
N PHE A 50 -4.76 18.73 -13.21
CA PHE A 50 -5.24 19.09 -14.54
C PHE A 50 -6.68 18.63 -14.79
N TYR A 51 -7.01 17.38 -14.40
CA TYR A 51 -8.36 16.87 -14.59
C TYR A 51 -9.34 17.41 -13.55
N PHE A 52 -8.90 17.67 -12.34
CA PHE A 52 -9.71 18.39 -11.37
C PHE A 52 -10.17 19.74 -11.89
N ASP A 53 -9.25 20.52 -12.47
CA ASP A 53 -9.58 21.84 -13.04
C ASP A 53 -10.63 21.77 -14.18
N LYS A 54 -10.66 20.65 -14.92
CA LYS A 54 -11.68 20.39 -15.94
C LYS A 54 -13.02 19.92 -15.38
N LEU A 55 -13.01 19.17 -14.28
CA LEU A 55 -14.21 18.53 -13.74
C LEU A 55 -14.91 19.34 -12.65
N LYS A 56 -14.20 20.25 -11.97
CA LYS A 56 -14.78 21.11 -10.90
C LYS A 56 -15.86 22.08 -11.38
N ASN A 57 -15.88 22.40 -12.69
CA ASN A 57 -16.83 23.34 -13.30
C ASN A 57 -17.93 22.63 -14.11
N LYS A 58 -18.06 21.31 -14.02
CA LYS A 58 -19.13 20.56 -14.67
C LYS A 58 -20.46 20.75 -13.94
N GLU A 59 -21.59 20.42 -14.57
CA GLU A 59 -22.93 20.48 -13.98
C GLU A 59 -23.03 19.74 -12.63
N THR A 60 -22.39 18.58 -12.53
CA THR A 60 -22.17 17.88 -11.26
C THR A 60 -20.67 17.96 -10.96
N PRO A 61 -20.24 18.96 -10.18
CA PRO A 61 -18.81 19.22 -10.03
C PRO A 61 -18.10 18.14 -9.22
N ALA A 62 -16.92 17.75 -9.67
CA ALA A 62 -16.00 17.03 -8.82
C ALA A 62 -15.38 18.03 -7.83
N TYR A 63 -15.42 17.70 -6.53
CA TYR A 63 -14.79 18.52 -5.50
C TYR A 63 -13.54 17.89 -4.92
N PHE A 64 -13.32 16.58 -5.14
CA PHE A 64 -12.15 15.85 -4.69
C PHE A 64 -11.80 14.70 -5.65
N ILE A 65 -10.52 14.59 -5.99
CA ILE A 65 -9.96 13.46 -6.74
C ILE A 65 -8.73 12.97 -6.00
N SER A 66 -8.62 11.66 -5.86
CA SER A 66 -7.43 10.98 -5.33
C SER A 66 -7.02 9.85 -6.26
N LEU A 67 -5.72 9.72 -6.47
CA LEU A 67 -5.11 8.60 -7.19
C LEU A 67 -4.26 7.80 -6.22
N ARG A 68 -4.55 6.52 -6.12
CA ARG A 68 -3.71 5.56 -5.39
C ARG A 68 -3.08 4.60 -6.38
N VAL A 69 -1.76 4.53 -6.37
CA VAL A 69 -0.99 3.56 -7.15
C VAL A 69 -0.33 2.58 -6.18
N VAL A 70 -0.50 1.31 -6.44
CA VAL A 70 0.19 0.23 -5.73
C VAL A 70 1.09 -0.48 -6.72
N ASP A 71 2.39 -0.34 -6.52
CA ASP A 71 3.44 -1.07 -7.23
C ASP A 71 3.87 -2.24 -6.35
N ASN A 72 3.69 -3.47 -6.83
CA ASN A 72 3.93 -4.68 -6.05
C ASN A 72 4.77 -5.68 -6.84
N LYS A 73 5.99 -5.95 -6.34
CA LYS A 73 6.88 -7.00 -6.84
C LYS A 73 6.84 -8.16 -5.86
N ARG A 74 6.41 -9.32 -6.32
CA ARG A 74 6.26 -10.52 -5.49
C ARG A 74 7.07 -11.68 -6.06
N LEU A 75 7.75 -12.40 -5.18
CA LEU A 75 8.39 -13.66 -5.43
C LEU A 75 7.75 -14.72 -4.53
N PHE A 76 7.18 -15.74 -5.13
CA PHE A 76 6.66 -16.89 -4.43
C PHE A 76 7.48 -18.13 -4.83
N LEU A 77 8.13 -18.73 -3.86
CA LEU A 77 8.86 -19.98 -4.00
C LEU A 77 8.12 -21.06 -3.22
N SER A 78 7.94 -22.22 -3.79
CA SER A 78 7.44 -23.37 -3.07
C SER A 78 8.16 -24.64 -3.48
N SER A 79 8.24 -25.60 -2.56
CA SER A 79 8.80 -26.91 -2.83
C SER A 79 7.99 -27.98 -2.11
N ASP A 80 7.62 -29.03 -2.83
CA ASP A 80 6.91 -30.19 -2.32
C ASP A 80 7.79 -31.45 -2.55
N PHE A 81 8.18 -32.11 -1.47
CA PHE A 81 9.13 -33.25 -1.49
C PHE A 81 10.41 -33.00 -2.30
N GLY A 82 10.90 -31.74 -2.32
CA GLY A 82 12.09 -31.34 -3.07
C GLY A 82 11.85 -30.97 -4.53
N LEU A 83 10.60 -30.94 -4.98
CA LEU A 83 10.21 -30.40 -6.30
C LEU A 83 9.79 -28.95 -6.14
N SER A 84 10.59 -28.04 -6.65
CA SER A 84 10.34 -26.60 -6.50
C SER A 84 9.56 -26.00 -7.65
N SER A 85 8.80 -24.95 -7.33
CA SER A 85 8.23 -24.01 -8.27
C SER A 85 8.54 -22.58 -7.83
N MET A 86 8.64 -21.68 -8.80
CA MET A 86 8.88 -20.26 -8.60
C MET A 86 7.89 -19.46 -9.44
N ASP A 87 7.26 -18.50 -8.81
CA ASP A 87 6.39 -17.53 -9.46
C ASP A 87 6.84 -16.11 -9.11
N GLU A 88 7.07 -15.31 -10.14
CA GLU A 88 7.41 -13.90 -10.01
C GLU A 88 6.34 -13.06 -10.67
N ASN A 89 5.87 -12.07 -9.94
CA ASN A 89 4.88 -11.13 -10.44
C ASN A 89 5.28 -9.71 -10.08
N HIS A 90 5.18 -8.81 -11.06
CA HIS A 90 5.34 -7.37 -10.86
C HIS A 90 4.12 -6.67 -11.45
N THR A 91 3.38 -5.97 -10.61
CA THR A 91 2.16 -5.26 -11.00
C THR A 91 2.19 -3.84 -10.49
N ARG A 92 1.67 -2.92 -11.29
CA ARG A 92 1.41 -1.55 -10.89
C ARG A 92 -0.04 -1.23 -11.17
N ILE A 93 -0.81 -0.98 -10.11
CA ILE A 93 -2.26 -0.85 -10.16
C ILE A 93 -2.66 0.55 -9.73
N LEU A 94 -3.38 1.25 -10.61
CA LEU A 94 -4.01 2.53 -10.33
C LEU A 94 -5.44 2.33 -9.84
N THR A 95 -5.80 3.00 -8.74
CA THR A 95 -7.16 3.06 -8.20
C THR A 95 -7.56 4.53 -8.06
N PRO A 96 -8.25 5.11 -9.03
CA PRO A 96 -8.77 6.47 -8.93
C PRO A 96 -9.99 6.52 -8.01
N GLN A 97 -10.15 7.63 -7.30
CA GLN A 97 -11.35 7.96 -6.53
C GLN A 97 -11.80 9.37 -6.93
N VAL A 98 -13.06 9.52 -7.29
CA VAL A 98 -13.67 10.82 -7.61
C VAL A 98 -14.88 11.03 -6.72
N ARG A 99 -14.96 12.19 -6.09
CA ARG A 99 -16.11 12.64 -5.32
C ARG A 99 -16.77 13.81 -6.02
N VAL A 100 -18.11 13.73 -6.17
CA VAL A 100 -18.93 14.76 -6.79
C VAL A 100 -20.03 15.21 -5.85
N GLY A 101 -20.47 16.46 -6.00
CA GLY A 101 -21.44 17.09 -5.13
C GLY A 101 -20.79 18.04 -4.15
N SER A 102 -20.82 17.75 -2.86
CA SER A 102 -20.19 18.57 -1.83
C SER A 102 -19.67 17.70 -0.67
N PRO A 103 -18.78 18.24 0.18
CA PRO A 103 -18.32 17.51 1.38
C PRO A 103 -19.44 17.09 2.34
N VAL A 104 -20.55 17.82 2.34
CA VAL A 104 -21.73 17.51 3.18
C VAL A 104 -22.51 16.33 2.59
N LEU A 105 -22.64 16.31 1.26
CA LEU A 105 -23.42 15.29 0.56
C LEU A 105 -22.77 14.97 -0.78
N ASP A 106 -22.26 13.77 -0.91
CA ASP A 106 -21.58 13.29 -2.10
C ASP A 106 -22.05 11.89 -2.54
N ASN A 107 -21.46 11.38 -3.63
CA ASN A 107 -21.75 10.05 -4.16
C ASN A 107 -21.44 8.89 -3.19
N PHE A 108 -20.66 9.09 -2.14
CA PHE A 108 -20.37 8.05 -1.14
C PHE A 108 -21.45 7.91 -0.07
N ALA A 109 -22.28 8.94 0.15
CA ALA A 109 -23.41 8.86 1.06
C ALA A 109 -24.38 7.73 0.67
N TYR A 110 -24.65 7.56 -0.63
CA TYR A 110 -25.49 6.46 -1.14
C TYR A 110 -24.93 5.07 -0.78
N LEU A 111 -23.63 4.91 -0.91
CA LEU A 111 -22.95 3.64 -0.62
C LEU A 111 -22.97 3.29 0.87
N ALA A 112 -22.93 4.29 1.75
CA ALA A 112 -23.02 4.08 3.19
C ALA A 112 -24.42 3.58 3.62
N GLN A 113 -25.47 4.10 2.99
CA GLN A 113 -26.86 3.76 3.30
C GLN A 113 -27.31 2.42 2.68
N ASN A 114 -26.77 2.07 1.52
CA ASN A 114 -27.21 0.90 0.74
C ASN A 114 -26.16 -0.22 0.74
N ARG A 115 -25.39 -0.37 1.82
CA ARG A 115 -24.50 -1.52 1.95
C ARG A 115 -25.32 -2.80 2.03
N PRO A 116 -25.21 -3.72 1.07
CA PRO A 116 -25.75 -5.06 1.24
C PRO A 116 -25.09 -5.68 2.49
N SER A 117 -25.87 -6.30 3.34
CA SER A 117 -25.43 -6.84 4.64
C SER A 117 -24.48 -8.04 4.54
N SER A 118 -24.09 -8.45 3.35
CA SER A 118 -23.18 -9.58 3.16
C SER A 118 -22.26 -9.36 1.97
N THR A 119 -20.97 -9.41 2.23
CA THR A 119 -19.90 -9.83 1.30
C THR A 119 -19.71 -9.02 0.01
N PHE A 120 -20.21 -7.81 -0.12
CA PHE A 120 -19.76 -6.96 -1.21
C PHE A 120 -18.39 -6.38 -0.85
N THR A 121 -17.35 -7.08 -1.26
CA THR A 121 -16.06 -6.45 -1.48
C THR A 121 -16.34 -5.33 -2.47
N TYR A 122 -16.30 -4.08 -1.99
CA TYR A 122 -16.35 -2.91 -2.88
C TYR A 122 -15.08 -2.98 -3.73
N GLU A 123 -15.18 -3.72 -4.84
CA GLU A 123 -14.12 -3.74 -5.83
C GLU A 123 -13.97 -2.31 -6.35
N ARG A 124 -12.95 -1.65 -5.83
CA ARG A 124 -12.54 -0.36 -6.39
C ARG A 124 -12.02 -0.68 -7.77
N PRO A 125 -12.72 -0.29 -8.84
CA PRO A 125 -12.21 -0.54 -10.16
C PRO A 125 -10.82 0.04 -10.26
N SER A 126 -9.92 -0.82 -10.65
CA SER A 126 -8.49 -0.57 -10.74
C SER A 126 -8.04 -0.93 -12.13
N THR A 127 -7.03 -0.24 -12.60
CA THR A 127 -6.45 -0.49 -13.92
C THR A 127 -4.93 -0.61 -13.79
N SER A 128 -4.34 -1.42 -14.68
CA SER A 128 -2.89 -1.58 -14.70
C SER A 128 -2.22 -0.35 -15.31
N LEU A 129 -1.14 0.10 -14.68
CA LEU A 129 -0.22 1.10 -15.22
C LEU A 129 1.03 0.40 -15.79
N PRO A 130 1.70 1.02 -16.79
CA PRO A 130 3.01 0.58 -17.22
C PRO A 130 3.99 0.51 -16.07
N LEU A 131 4.84 -0.51 -16.07
CA LEU A 131 5.94 -0.62 -15.11
C LEU A 131 7.08 0.36 -15.43
N ASP A 132 7.25 0.66 -16.71
CA ASP A 132 8.17 1.69 -17.18
C ASP A 132 7.65 3.09 -16.82
N CYS A 133 8.39 3.80 -15.97
CA CYS A 133 8.04 5.17 -15.55
C CYS A 133 8.27 6.21 -16.66
N ASP A 134 9.03 5.88 -17.69
CA ASP A 134 9.30 6.76 -18.84
C ASP A 134 8.20 6.66 -19.91
N ALA A 135 7.29 5.69 -19.81
CA ALA A 135 6.08 5.58 -20.63
C ALA A 135 5.02 6.64 -20.26
N ILE A 136 5.45 7.90 -20.06
CA ILE A 136 4.61 9.00 -19.57
C ILE A 136 3.31 9.18 -20.38
N PRO A 137 3.31 9.16 -21.72
CA PRO A 137 2.06 9.31 -22.48
C PRO A 137 1.02 8.23 -22.16
N VAL A 138 1.45 6.98 -22.00
CA VAL A 138 0.57 5.84 -21.69
C VAL A 138 0.06 5.96 -20.24
N ILE A 139 0.92 6.35 -19.30
CA ILE A 139 0.52 6.59 -17.91
C ILE A 139 -0.58 7.68 -17.86
N LYS A 140 -0.40 8.77 -18.57
CA LYS A 140 -1.38 9.88 -18.65
C LYS A 140 -2.71 9.42 -19.22
N GLU A 141 -2.68 8.63 -20.30
CA GLU A 141 -3.89 8.08 -20.92
C GLU A 141 -4.65 7.19 -19.97
N VAL A 142 -3.97 6.26 -19.28
CA VAL A 142 -4.58 5.36 -18.30
C VAL A 142 -5.15 6.13 -17.12
N VAL A 143 -4.44 7.13 -16.62
CA VAL A 143 -4.91 8.01 -15.53
C VAL A 143 -6.17 8.76 -15.97
N TRP A 144 -6.18 9.32 -17.18
CA TRP A 144 -7.34 10.01 -17.72
C TRP A 144 -8.57 9.10 -17.81
N ASN A 145 -8.42 7.96 -18.46
CA ASN A 145 -9.52 7.02 -18.63
C ASN A 145 -10.07 6.57 -17.28
N GLY A 146 -9.19 6.30 -16.31
CA GLY A 146 -9.58 5.92 -14.95
C GLY A 146 -10.33 7.05 -14.21
N ILE A 147 -9.88 8.30 -14.31
CA ILE A 147 -10.57 9.44 -13.69
C ILE A 147 -11.93 9.66 -14.34
N LEU A 148 -12.03 9.61 -15.68
CA LEU A 148 -13.27 9.84 -16.42
C LEU A 148 -14.31 8.79 -16.07
N GLU A 149 -13.96 7.50 -16.11
CA GLU A 149 -14.86 6.39 -15.73
C GLU A 149 -15.37 6.55 -14.30
N ARG A 150 -14.48 6.94 -13.38
CA ARG A 150 -14.86 7.20 -11.98
C ARG A 150 -15.76 8.39 -11.84
N TYR A 151 -15.51 9.47 -12.57
CA TYR A 151 -16.36 10.66 -12.58
C TYR A 151 -17.77 10.34 -13.08
N GLU A 152 -17.91 9.64 -14.21
CA GLU A 152 -19.21 9.24 -14.76
C GLU A 152 -19.99 8.33 -13.79
N THR A 153 -19.31 7.36 -13.18
CA THR A 153 -19.90 6.51 -12.14
C THR A 153 -20.33 7.32 -10.91
N ALA A 154 -19.51 8.25 -10.47
CA ALA A 154 -19.80 9.11 -9.33
C ALA A 154 -21.02 10.01 -9.59
N VAL A 155 -21.12 10.60 -10.79
CA VAL A 155 -22.27 11.42 -11.22
C VAL A 155 -23.55 10.59 -11.21
N LYS A 156 -23.52 9.39 -11.81
CA LYS A 156 -24.68 8.49 -11.82
C LYS A 156 -25.15 8.12 -10.41
N THR A 157 -24.19 7.73 -9.54
CA THR A 157 -24.48 7.38 -8.14
C THR A 157 -25.05 8.57 -7.37
N TYR A 158 -24.49 9.77 -7.58
CA TYR A 158 -24.99 10.98 -6.94
C TYR A 158 -26.41 11.34 -7.37
N GLN A 159 -26.72 11.18 -8.66
CA GLN A 159 -28.08 11.41 -9.18
C GLN A 159 -29.10 10.40 -8.61
N GLN A 160 -28.72 9.11 -8.52
CA GLN A 160 -29.54 8.08 -7.89
C GLN A 160 -29.82 8.40 -6.42
N MET A 161 -28.80 8.85 -5.68
CA MET A 161 -28.95 9.28 -4.30
C MET A 161 -29.92 10.45 -4.16
N LYS A 162 -29.80 11.50 -4.99
CA LYS A 162 -30.73 12.63 -5.00
C LYS A 162 -32.16 12.22 -5.31
N ALA A 163 -32.35 11.24 -6.20
CA ALA A 163 -33.66 10.72 -6.52
C ALA A 163 -34.29 9.96 -5.34
N SER A 164 -33.51 9.11 -4.66
CA SER A 164 -33.98 8.36 -3.50
C SER A 164 -34.29 9.24 -2.28
N GLN A 165 -33.57 10.34 -2.09
CA GLN A 165 -33.85 11.31 -1.03
C GLN A 165 -35.20 12.02 -1.20
N LYS A 166 -35.64 12.25 -2.43
CA LYS A 166 -36.96 12.87 -2.70
C LYS A 166 -38.12 11.92 -2.35
N THR A 167 -37.89 10.62 -2.32
CA THR A 167 -38.90 9.60 -2.04
C THR A 167 -38.90 9.12 -0.59
N ASN A 168 -37.78 9.18 0.08
CA ASN A 168 -37.61 8.76 1.48
C ASN A 168 -37.37 10.00 2.35
N VAL A 169 -38.36 10.36 3.17
CA VAL A 169 -38.27 11.44 4.19
C VAL A 169 -37.45 10.97 5.39
N THR A 170 -36.35 10.30 5.18
CA THR A 170 -35.43 9.96 6.27
C THR A 170 -34.59 11.20 6.54
N GLU A 171 -34.58 11.68 7.77
CA GLU A 171 -33.67 12.74 8.21
C GLU A 171 -32.25 12.35 7.81
N LEU A 172 -31.66 13.14 6.93
CA LEU A 172 -30.24 13.01 6.61
C LEU A 172 -29.47 13.23 7.90
N ASP A 173 -28.67 12.24 8.26
CA ASP A 173 -27.68 12.40 9.30
C ASP A 173 -26.88 13.67 8.98
N SER A 174 -26.82 14.61 9.92
CA SER A 174 -26.20 15.92 9.74
C SER A 174 -24.67 15.84 9.63
N VAL A 175 -24.11 14.62 9.68
CA VAL A 175 -22.68 14.39 9.60
C VAL A 175 -22.19 14.51 8.16
N PRO A 176 -21.21 15.38 7.87
CA PRO A 176 -20.62 15.49 6.54
C PRO A 176 -20.07 14.14 6.05
N THR A 177 -20.31 13.83 4.77
CA THR A 177 -19.81 12.59 4.13
C THR A 177 -18.29 12.59 3.98
N PHE A 178 -17.69 13.77 3.97
CA PHE A 178 -16.24 13.94 3.84
C PHE A 178 -15.76 15.02 4.81
N ALA A 179 -14.85 14.66 5.71
CA ALA A 179 -14.21 15.59 6.62
C ALA A 179 -12.94 16.19 5.99
N PRO A 180 -12.70 17.50 6.12
CA PRO A 180 -11.43 18.07 5.72
C PRO A 180 -10.31 17.47 6.56
N ALA A 181 -9.18 17.18 5.91
CA ALA A 181 -7.97 16.68 6.55
C ALA A 181 -6.80 17.63 6.28
N ALA A 182 -5.81 17.62 7.15
CA ALA A 182 -4.57 18.33 6.88
C ALA A 182 -3.88 17.75 5.64
N VAL A 183 -3.18 18.61 4.91
CA VAL A 183 -2.34 18.17 3.79
C VAL A 183 -1.14 17.42 4.35
N GLU A 184 -0.98 16.17 3.92
CA GLU A 184 0.10 15.32 4.37
C GLU A 184 1.14 15.15 3.26
N THR A 185 2.41 15.23 3.63
CA THR A 185 3.51 14.91 2.72
C THR A 185 4.43 13.92 3.40
N TYR A 186 4.49 12.71 2.85
CA TYR A 186 5.40 11.65 3.28
C TYR A 186 6.00 10.99 2.05
N TYR A 187 7.31 10.91 2.00
CA TYR A 187 8.00 10.36 0.85
C TYR A 187 9.16 9.46 1.24
N GLU A 188 9.15 8.26 0.73
CA GLU A 188 10.27 7.34 0.67
C GLU A 188 10.64 7.14 -0.80
N ARG A 189 11.94 7.07 -1.11
CA ARG A 189 12.38 6.81 -2.49
C ARG A 189 11.94 5.43 -2.96
N PRO A 190 11.81 5.20 -4.27
CA PRO A 190 11.62 3.85 -4.80
C PRO A 190 12.74 2.90 -4.34
N TYR A 191 12.43 1.62 -4.22
CA TYR A 191 13.46 0.61 -3.99
C TYR A 191 14.52 0.66 -5.08
N SER A 192 15.78 0.59 -4.73
CA SER A 192 16.88 0.41 -5.66
C SER A 192 16.91 -1.03 -6.19
N GLU A 193 17.61 -1.27 -7.30
CA GLU A 193 17.79 -2.63 -7.83
C GLU A 193 18.43 -3.56 -6.79
N ALA A 194 19.43 -3.09 -6.06
CA ALA A 194 20.08 -3.86 -5.01
C ALA A 194 19.15 -4.24 -3.85
N GLU A 195 18.15 -3.42 -3.53
CA GLU A 195 17.15 -3.73 -2.50
C GLU A 195 16.08 -4.71 -3.00
N THR A 196 15.90 -4.79 -4.32
CA THR A 196 14.95 -5.72 -4.96
C THR A 196 15.60 -7.03 -5.39
N ASP A 197 16.94 -7.09 -5.38
CA ASP A 197 17.68 -8.31 -5.70
C ASP A 197 17.64 -9.28 -4.53
N ILE A 198 17.19 -10.51 -4.82
CA ILE A 198 17.08 -11.60 -3.86
C ILE A 198 17.87 -12.78 -4.41
N ASP A 199 18.69 -13.38 -3.59
CA ASP A 199 19.37 -14.64 -3.91
C ASP A 199 18.35 -15.79 -4.02
N LYS A 200 17.68 -15.86 -5.19
CA LYS A 200 16.62 -16.83 -5.48
C LYS A 200 17.13 -18.26 -5.42
N GLU A 201 18.34 -18.50 -5.92
CA GLU A 201 18.94 -19.84 -5.94
C GLU A 201 19.18 -20.36 -4.54
N ARG A 202 19.68 -19.51 -3.65
CA ARG A 202 19.88 -19.86 -2.24
C ARG A 202 18.56 -20.20 -1.55
N PHE A 203 17.53 -19.39 -1.75
CA PHE A 203 16.22 -19.64 -1.15
C PHE A 203 15.57 -20.89 -1.74
N GLN A 204 15.65 -21.09 -3.05
CA GLN A 204 15.13 -22.28 -3.71
C GLN A 204 15.81 -23.56 -3.20
N LYS A 205 17.14 -23.53 -3.08
CA LYS A 205 17.88 -24.64 -2.50
C LYS A 205 17.43 -24.93 -1.08
N TYR A 206 17.27 -23.88 -0.26
CA TYR A 206 16.85 -24.02 1.14
C TYR A 206 15.47 -24.69 1.26
N ILE A 207 14.45 -24.20 0.53
CA ILE A 207 13.10 -24.79 0.61
C ILE A 207 13.06 -26.20 0.03
N ASN A 208 13.89 -26.51 -0.98
CA ASN A 208 14.02 -27.84 -1.52
C ASN A 208 14.60 -28.83 -0.50
N ASP A 209 15.68 -28.45 0.16
CA ASP A 209 16.32 -29.27 1.17
C ASP A 209 15.38 -29.51 2.36
N ALA A 210 14.65 -28.44 2.78
CA ALA A 210 13.67 -28.54 3.86
C ALA A 210 12.48 -29.45 3.48
N SER A 211 11.92 -29.32 2.28
CA SER A 211 10.77 -30.15 1.89
C SER A 211 11.14 -31.61 1.62
N ARG A 212 12.40 -31.93 1.29
CA ARG A 212 12.88 -33.30 1.16
C ARG A 212 12.81 -34.07 2.46
N LEU A 213 12.92 -33.42 3.62
CA LEU A 213 12.82 -34.07 4.92
C LEU A 213 11.47 -34.75 5.12
N PHE A 214 10.42 -34.29 4.44
CA PHE A 214 9.09 -34.88 4.51
C PHE A 214 8.97 -36.24 3.80
N LYS A 215 9.94 -36.63 2.96
CA LYS A 215 9.93 -37.91 2.24
C LYS A 215 10.01 -39.14 3.17
N ASP A 216 10.56 -38.95 4.36
CA ASP A 216 10.73 -40.02 5.35
C ASP A 216 9.45 -40.26 6.18
N TYR A 217 8.36 -39.53 5.87
CA TYR A 217 7.10 -39.63 6.58
C TYR A 217 5.97 -40.06 5.63
N GLU A 218 4.91 -40.67 6.17
CA GLU A 218 3.72 -41.10 5.43
C GLU A 218 2.79 -39.88 5.14
N LEU A 219 3.25 -39.00 4.24
CA LEU A 219 2.55 -37.77 3.87
C LEU A 219 2.15 -37.79 2.40
N THR A 220 1.00 -37.21 2.09
CA THR A 220 0.56 -36.93 0.72
C THR A 220 1.14 -35.63 0.18
N SER A 221 1.47 -34.66 1.07
CA SER A 221 2.11 -33.40 0.74
C SER A 221 3.04 -32.96 1.85
N GLY A 222 4.25 -32.53 1.49
CA GLY A 222 5.26 -31.98 2.39
C GLY A 222 5.81 -30.67 1.82
N LYS A 223 4.98 -29.62 1.83
CA LYS A 223 5.23 -28.34 1.15
C LYS A 223 5.92 -27.34 2.06
N VAL A 224 7.01 -26.76 1.57
CA VAL A 224 7.65 -25.57 2.17
C VAL A 224 7.54 -24.41 1.19
N PHE A 225 7.26 -23.21 1.67
CA PHE A 225 7.12 -22.02 0.82
C PHE A 225 7.78 -20.78 1.41
N LEU A 226 8.14 -19.85 0.53
CA LEU A 226 8.54 -18.49 0.81
C LEU A 226 7.72 -17.56 -0.06
N ASP A 227 7.05 -16.58 0.55
CA ASP A 227 6.30 -15.53 -0.11
C ASP A 227 6.94 -14.19 0.27
N TYR A 228 7.60 -13.56 -0.67
CA TYR A 228 8.31 -12.30 -0.48
C TYR A 228 7.70 -11.24 -1.35
N SER A 229 7.40 -10.08 -0.79
CA SER A 229 6.85 -8.96 -1.54
C SER A 229 7.45 -7.63 -1.14
N LEU A 230 7.69 -6.80 -2.16
CA LEU A 230 8.02 -5.40 -2.04
C LEU A 230 6.87 -4.59 -2.61
N GLN A 231 6.25 -3.78 -1.78
CA GLN A 231 5.14 -2.94 -2.17
C GLN A 231 5.51 -1.48 -1.99
N ARG A 232 5.22 -0.66 -3.01
CA ARG A 232 5.25 0.79 -2.91
C ARG A 232 3.85 1.32 -3.12
N THR A 233 3.34 2.10 -2.19
CA THR A 233 2.04 2.76 -2.31
C THR A 233 2.26 4.25 -2.49
N THR A 234 1.74 4.80 -3.60
CA THR A 234 1.75 6.24 -3.89
C THR A 234 0.32 6.75 -3.86
N ILE A 235 0.07 7.82 -3.11
CA ILE A 235 -1.22 8.51 -3.04
C ILE A 235 -0.99 9.98 -3.33
N VAL A 236 -1.75 10.51 -4.26
CA VAL A 236 -1.83 11.95 -4.54
C VAL A 236 -3.29 12.39 -4.62
N ASN A 237 -3.61 13.61 -4.18
CA ASN A 237 -4.96 14.12 -4.25
C ASN A 237 -5.01 15.61 -4.62
N THR A 238 -6.20 16.11 -4.85
CA THR A 238 -6.48 17.52 -5.21
C THR A 238 -6.27 18.50 -4.07
N GLU A 239 -6.17 18.06 -2.82
CA GLU A 239 -5.88 18.91 -1.67
C GLU A 239 -4.37 19.15 -1.48
N GLY A 240 -3.52 18.46 -2.27
CA GLY A 240 -2.06 18.60 -2.24
C GLY A 240 -1.33 17.53 -1.46
N THR A 241 -2.04 16.55 -0.89
CA THR A 241 -1.41 15.40 -0.21
C THR A 241 -0.57 14.58 -1.18
N VAL A 242 0.64 14.23 -0.74
CA VAL A 242 1.56 13.33 -1.45
C VAL A 242 2.12 12.34 -0.44
N ILE A 243 1.74 11.08 -0.59
CA ILE A 243 2.26 9.98 0.23
C ILE A 243 2.89 8.96 -0.70
N ALA A 244 4.14 8.64 -0.49
CA ALA A 244 4.83 7.53 -1.16
C ALA A 244 5.58 6.74 -0.10
N GLN A 245 5.11 5.53 0.18
CA GLN A 245 5.66 4.67 1.22
C GLN A 245 5.97 3.28 0.69
N ASN A 246 7.01 2.69 1.24
CA ASN A 246 7.46 1.35 0.92
C ASN A 246 7.04 0.38 2.02
N ARG A 247 6.73 -0.84 1.63
CA ARG A 247 6.46 -1.94 2.54
C ARG A 247 7.14 -3.19 2.02
N LYS A 248 7.96 -3.79 2.85
CA LYS A 248 8.49 -5.13 2.64
C LYS A 248 7.68 -6.11 3.48
N ALA A 249 7.29 -7.23 2.90
CA ALA A 249 6.67 -8.32 3.62
C ALA A 249 7.29 -9.64 3.14
N ASP A 250 7.64 -10.48 4.09
CA ASP A 250 8.10 -11.83 3.88
C ASP A 250 7.30 -12.79 4.78
N ARG A 251 6.92 -13.91 4.20
CA ARG A 251 6.21 -14.98 4.88
C ARG A 251 6.80 -16.31 4.42
N SER A 252 7.17 -17.14 5.35
CA SER A 252 7.59 -18.50 5.08
C SER A 252 6.75 -19.47 5.89
N GLY A 253 6.62 -20.69 5.42
CA GLY A 253 5.84 -21.68 6.13
C GLY A 253 6.00 -23.08 5.55
N LEU A 254 5.38 -24.00 6.24
CA LEU A 254 5.25 -25.39 5.81
C LEU A 254 3.78 -25.83 5.92
N VAL A 255 3.42 -26.76 5.03
CA VAL A 255 2.14 -27.47 5.05
C VAL A 255 2.44 -28.93 4.88
N ALA A 256 2.00 -29.77 5.82
CA ALA A 256 2.12 -31.21 5.74
C ALA A 256 0.73 -31.83 5.85
N GLN A 257 0.41 -32.77 4.95
CA GLN A 257 -0.87 -33.49 4.92
C GLN A 257 -0.62 -34.98 5.07
N HIS A 258 -1.29 -35.61 6.04
CA HIS A 258 -1.16 -37.04 6.29
C HIS A 258 -1.93 -37.87 5.25
N LEU A 259 -1.42 -39.09 4.96
CA LEU A 259 -1.96 -39.98 3.92
C LEU A 259 -3.34 -40.56 4.30
N GLU A 260 -3.56 -40.92 5.57
CA GLU A 260 -4.74 -41.64 6.02
C GLU A 260 -5.80 -40.76 6.72
N SER A 261 -5.47 -39.52 7.03
CA SER A 261 -6.39 -38.56 7.64
C SER A 261 -6.48 -37.30 6.83
N SER A 262 -7.62 -36.61 6.89
CA SER A 262 -7.76 -35.28 6.32
C SER A 262 -7.05 -34.20 7.14
N ASP A 263 -6.21 -34.60 8.10
CA ASP A 263 -5.53 -33.67 8.98
C ASP A 263 -4.39 -32.95 8.22
N GLU A 264 -4.46 -31.64 8.24
CA GLU A 264 -3.46 -30.73 7.72
C GLU A 264 -2.77 -30.01 8.87
N VAL A 265 -1.46 -30.12 8.93
CA VAL A 265 -0.64 -29.30 9.82
C VAL A 265 -0.09 -28.14 9.02
N ARG A 266 -0.44 -26.94 9.43
CA ARG A 266 0.02 -25.70 8.80
C ARG A 266 0.76 -24.85 9.82
N PHE A 267 1.96 -24.44 9.46
CA PHE A 267 2.76 -23.49 10.21
C PHE A 267 3.18 -22.36 9.28
N GLU A 268 2.85 -21.15 9.67
CA GLU A 268 3.24 -19.93 8.97
C GLU A 268 3.90 -18.96 9.93
N THR A 269 4.87 -18.24 9.44
CA THR A 269 5.54 -17.18 10.20
C THR A 269 5.87 -16.02 9.27
N SER A 270 5.69 -14.81 9.77
CA SER A 270 6.15 -13.56 9.17
C SER A 270 7.34 -13.04 9.97
N ASP A 271 8.25 -12.36 9.29
CA ASP A 271 9.39 -11.67 9.89
C ASP A 271 10.42 -12.58 10.61
N LEU A 272 10.47 -13.86 10.26
CA LEU A 272 11.56 -14.71 10.74
C LEU A 272 12.79 -14.57 9.85
N PRO A 273 13.97 -14.26 10.42
CA PRO A 273 15.22 -14.52 9.74
C PRO A 273 15.29 -16.00 9.34
N VAL A 274 15.80 -16.29 8.15
CA VAL A 274 15.95 -17.67 7.61
C VAL A 274 16.57 -18.63 8.61
N ASP A 275 17.45 -18.14 9.50
CA ASP A 275 18.07 -18.93 10.56
C ASP A 275 17.11 -19.38 11.67
N THR A 276 16.00 -18.66 11.87
CA THR A 276 15.00 -19.04 12.87
C THR A 276 14.04 -20.10 12.34
N ALA A 277 13.69 -20.06 11.05
CA ALA A 277 12.91 -21.12 10.40
C ALA A 277 13.62 -22.48 10.50
N ARG A 278 14.96 -22.47 10.46
CA ARG A 278 15.79 -23.68 10.64
C ARG A 278 15.67 -24.29 12.05
N ARG A 279 15.39 -23.49 13.08
CA ARG A 279 15.26 -23.96 14.48
C ARG A 279 13.89 -24.54 14.79
N VAL A 280 12.86 -24.16 14.05
CA VAL A 280 11.48 -24.63 14.26
C VAL A 280 11.23 -25.98 13.58
N MET A 281 12.07 -26.36 12.60
CA MET A 281 11.96 -27.64 11.88
C MET A 281 12.82 -28.78 12.48
N ILE A 282 13.43 -28.59 13.64
CA ILE A 282 14.09 -29.59 14.44
C ILE A 282 13.30 -29.82 15.73
#